data_825c1745becb6cf034d09edb25ec49b0
#
_entry.id   825c1745becb6cf034d09edb25ec49b0
#
_cell.length_a   1.000
_cell.length_b   1.000
_cell.length_c   1.000
_cell.angle_alpha   90.00
_cell.angle_beta   90.00
_cell.angle_gamma   90.00
#
_symmetry.space_group_name_H-M   'P 1'
#
loop_
_entity.id
_entity.type
_entity.pdbx_description
1 polymer ?
#
loop_
_entity_poly.entity_id
_entity_poly.type
_entity_poly.pdbx_seq_one_letter_code
_entity_poly.pdbx_strand_id
1 'polypeptide(L)'
;MYNVAMSTDLRYPVGEFTMPASVTADMRAEAVAAITALPTKMRDAVRGLSNTQLDTPYRPDGWTVRQVVHHVGDSHINAFVRLKLALTEDNPTVKPYDEKAFANLPDQRLPIDVSLSLLDGLHARWAAVLNTLTPEQFARPLYHPEIGAITVDYVVQTYGWHSRHHVAHITRLREREGW
;
A
#
# COMPACT_ATOMS: atom_id res chain seq x y z
N MET A 1 23.26 2.74 11.00
CA MET A 1 22.73 3.63 9.94
C MET A 1 22.85 2.88 8.61
N TYR A 2 21.78 2.26 8.15
CA TYR A 2 21.79 1.65 6.82
C TYR A 2 21.64 2.78 5.79
N ASN A 3 22.71 3.02 5.05
CA ASN A 3 22.71 3.91 3.90
C ASN A 3 22.00 3.16 2.77
N VAL A 4 20.66 3.24 2.70
CA VAL A 4 19.90 2.73 1.56
C VAL A 4 20.25 3.65 0.39
N ALA A 5 21.11 3.19 -0.50
CA ALA A 5 21.37 3.86 -1.77
C ALA A 5 20.02 4.16 -2.42
N MET A 6 19.74 5.45 -2.66
CA MET A 6 18.47 5.88 -3.23
C MET A 6 18.34 5.24 -4.63
N SER A 7 17.31 4.44 -4.83
CA SER A 7 17.03 3.85 -6.13
C SER A 7 16.84 4.98 -7.15
N THR A 8 17.58 4.93 -8.26
CA THR A 8 17.40 5.83 -9.41
C THR A 8 16.18 5.43 -10.25
N ASP A 9 15.63 4.24 -10.03
CA ASP A 9 14.44 3.77 -10.72
C ASP A 9 13.18 4.39 -10.09
N LEU A 10 12.56 5.29 -10.83
CA LEU A 10 11.34 5.98 -10.40
C LEU A 10 10.14 5.04 -10.19
N ARG A 11 10.19 3.81 -10.72
CA ARG A 11 9.16 2.81 -10.48
C ARG A 11 9.24 2.23 -9.08
N TYR A 12 10.45 2.17 -8.51
CA TYR A 12 10.73 1.54 -7.21
C TYR A 12 11.52 2.47 -6.29
N PRO A 13 10.92 3.57 -5.85
CA PRO A 13 11.64 4.60 -5.07
C PRO A 13 12.16 4.11 -3.72
N VAL A 14 11.65 2.98 -3.23
CA VAL A 14 12.11 2.29 -2.00
C VAL A 14 12.67 0.89 -2.27
N GLY A 15 13.00 0.58 -3.55
CA GLY A 15 13.37 -0.76 -3.99
C GLY A 15 12.16 -1.66 -4.28
N GLU A 16 12.40 -2.77 -4.98
CA GLU A 16 11.37 -3.78 -5.26
C GLU A 16 11.02 -4.57 -3.99
N PHE A 17 9.77 -5.03 -3.92
CA PHE A 17 9.37 -5.93 -2.84
C PHE A 17 10.02 -7.30 -3.01
N THR A 18 10.65 -7.76 -1.96
CA THR A 18 11.15 -9.13 -1.86
C THR A 18 10.67 -9.71 -0.53
N MET A 19 9.94 -10.83 -0.60
CA MET A 19 9.52 -11.52 0.61
C MET A 19 10.74 -12.14 1.29
N PRO A 20 11.00 -11.83 2.59
CA PRO A 20 12.10 -12.44 3.31
C PRO A 20 11.86 -13.95 3.49
N ALA A 21 12.95 -14.73 3.52
CA ALA A 21 12.88 -16.19 3.71
C ALA A 21 12.24 -16.58 5.05
N SER A 22 12.34 -15.72 6.05
CA SER A 22 11.63 -15.84 7.34
C SER A 22 11.22 -14.48 7.84
N VAL A 23 10.02 -14.38 8.42
CA VAL A 23 9.48 -13.13 8.98
C VAL A 23 9.64 -13.15 10.49
N THR A 24 10.40 -12.21 11.02
CA THR A 24 10.60 -12.04 12.48
C THR A 24 9.48 -11.20 13.09
N ALA A 25 9.38 -11.20 14.42
CA ALA A 25 8.46 -10.35 15.16
C ALA A 25 8.72 -8.84 14.88
N ASP A 26 9.98 -8.43 14.79
CA ASP A 26 10.35 -7.05 14.51
C ASP A 26 9.92 -6.64 13.08
N MET A 27 10.11 -7.51 12.08
CA MET A 27 9.64 -7.26 10.72
C MET A 27 8.12 -7.11 10.63
N ARG A 28 7.36 -7.93 11.40
CA ARG A 28 5.89 -7.78 11.52
C ARG A 28 5.55 -6.42 12.14
N ALA A 29 6.21 -6.07 13.24
CA ALA A 29 5.97 -4.80 13.92
C ALA A 29 6.26 -3.59 13.00
N GLU A 30 7.36 -3.62 12.23
CA GLU A 30 7.70 -2.58 11.25
C GLU A 30 6.65 -2.48 10.12
N ALA A 31 6.20 -3.61 9.60
CA ALA A 31 5.18 -3.63 8.55
C ALA A 31 3.83 -3.10 9.07
N VAL A 32 3.41 -3.54 10.27
CA VAL A 32 2.19 -3.07 10.93
C VAL A 32 2.28 -1.56 11.22
N ALA A 33 3.42 -1.08 11.68
CA ALA A 33 3.64 0.35 11.91
C ALA A 33 3.53 1.17 10.61
N ALA A 34 4.11 0.66 9.49
CA ALA A 34 4.01 1.31 8.19
C ALA A 34 2.57 1.37 7.68
N ILE A 35 1.81 0.27 7.80
CA ILE A 35 0.38 0.21 7.47
C ILE A 35 -0.39 1.22 8.33
N THR A 36 -0.17 1.22 9.64
CA THR A 36 -0.87 2.11 10.58
C THR A 36 -0.61 3.58 10.29
N ALA A 37 0.62 3.94 9.93
CA ALA A 37 1.02 5.31 9.67
C ALA A 37 0.61 5.83 8.27
N LEU A 38 0.20 4.96 7.35
CA LEU A 38 -0.05 5.34 5.96
C LEU A 38 -1.02 6.51 5.80
N PRO A 39 -2.20 6.57 6.44
CA PRO A 39 -3.13 7.69 6.22
C PRO A 39 -2.48 9.05 6.50
N THR A 40 -1.79 9.16 7.62
CA THR A 40 -1.06 10.39 8.00
C THR A 40 0.05 10.70 7.00
N LYS A 41 0.87 9.70 6.64
CA LYS A 41 1.98 9.87 5.69
C LYS A 41 1.48 10.25 4.29
N MET A 42 0.36 9.69 3.85
CA MET A 42 -0.24 10.04 2.56
C MET A 42 -0.78 11.47 2.57
N ARG A 43 -1.48 11.90 3.63
CA ARG A 43 -1.93 13.29 3.80
C ARG A 43 -0.76 14.26 3.79
N ASP A 44 0.32 13.94 4.51
CA ASP A 44 1.52 14.78 4.54
C ASP A 44 2.17 14.88 3.15
N ALA A 45 2.22 13.77 2.42
CA ALA A 45 2.82 13.72 1.08
C ALA A 45 2.09 14.60 0.07
N VAL A 46 0.76 14.73 0.19
CA VAL A 46 -0.06 15.53 -0.76
C VAL A 46 -0.40 16.93 -0.24
N ARG A 47 0.02 17.26 0.99
CA ARG A 47 -0.33 18.54 1.62
C ARG A 47 0.11 19.73 0.78
N GLY A 48 -0.85 20.62 0.50
CA GLY A 48 -0.61 21.89 -0.21
C GLY A 48 -0.45 21.73 -1.72
N LEU A 49 -0.59 20.53 -2.30
CA LEU A 49 -0.54 20.35 -3.74
C LEU A 49 -1.80 20.93 -4.41
N SER A 50 -1.59 21.70 -5.46
CA SER A 50 -2.64 22.20 -6.36
C SER A 50 -3.21 21.06 -7.23
N ASN A 51 -4.37 21.28 -7.85
CA ASN A 51 -4.93 20.31 -8.80
C ASN A 51 -3.97 19.99 -9.96
N THR A 52 -3.26 20.98 -10.49
CA THR A 52 -2.24 20.76 -11.54
C THR A 52 -1.14 19.81 -11.05
N GLN A 53 -0.66 19.99 -9.82
CA GLN A 53 0.36 19.12 -9.23
C GLN A 53 -0.21 17.71 -8.94
N LEU A 54 -1.45 17.62 -8.48
CA LEU A 54 -2.14 16.33 -8.30
C LEU A 54 -2.32 15.56 -9.61
N ASP A 55 -2.46 16.26 -10.72
CA ASP A 55 -2.63 15.66 -12.05
C ASP A 55 -1.30 15.47 -12.79
N THR A 56 -0.15 15.71 -12.13
CA THR A 56 1.19 15.44 -12.66
C THR A 56 1.57 13.97 -12.44
N PRO A 57 2.03 13.24 -13.48
CA PRO A 57 2.54 11.88 -13.34
C PRO A 57 3.81 11.81 -12.50
N TYR A 58 3.92 10.80 -11.60
CA TYR A 58 5.12 10.65 -10.76
C TYR A 58 6.38 10.23 -11.55
N ARG A 59 6.21 9.75 -12.78
CA ARG A 59 7.26 9.45 -13.77
C ARG A 59 6.66 9.50 -15.17
N PRO A 60 7.48 9.52 -16.27
CA PRO A 60 6.98 9.31 -17.64
C PRO A 60 6.14 8.03 -17.73
N ASP A 61 4.97 8.10 -18.33
CA ASP A 61 3.99 7.00 -18.47
C ASP A 61 3.52 6.38 -17.16
N GLY A 62 3.72 7.08 -16.04
CA GLY A 62 3.24 6.68 -14.72
C GLY A 62 1.86 7.25 -14.39
N TRP A 63 1.30 6.81 -13.29
CA TRP A 63 0.08 7.39 -12.73
C TRP A 63 0.31 8.82 -12.22
N THR A 64 -0.72 9.64 -12.27
CA THR A 64 -0.72 10.95 -11.60
C THR A 64 -0.72 10.76 -10.07
N VAL A 65 -0.31 11.80 -9.34
CA VAL A 65 -0.41 11.80 -7.87
C VAL A 65 -1.83 11.47 -7.41
N ARG A 66 -2.84 12.03 -8.06
CA ARG A 66 -4.26 11.76 -7.81
C ARG A 66 -4.58 10.27 -7.96
N GLN A 67 -4.18 9.66 -9.06
CA GLN A 67 -4.38 8.22 -9.30
C GLN A 67 -3.64 7.36 -8.27
N VAL A 68 -2.43 7.75 -7.84
CA VAL A 68 -1.70 7.05 -6.77
C VAL A 68 -2.49 7.07 -5.46
N VAL A 69 -3.08 8.21 -5.07
CA VAL A 69 -3.88 8.28 -3.83
C VAL A 69 -5.12 7.40 -3.91
N HIS A 70 -5.85 7.43 -5.03
CA HIS A 70 -7.04 6.58 -5.21
C HIS A 70 -6.68 5.10 -5.30
N HIS A 71 -5.60 4.74 -6.04
CA HIS A 71 -5.08 3.38 -6.13
C HIS A 71 -4.73 2.79 -4.76
N VAL A 72 -4.10 3.58 -3.88
CA VAL A 72 -3.81 3.12 -2.51
C VAL A 72 -5.10 2.79 -1.76
N GLY A 73 -6.16 3.57 -1.94
CA GLY A 73 -7.48 3.26 -1.40
C GLY A 73 -8.00 1.90 -1.89
N ASP A 74 -8.04 1.72 -3.21
CA ASP A 74 -8.53 0.49 -3.86
C ASP A 74 -7.71 -0.75 -3.45
N SER A 75 -6.37 -0.62 -3.49
CA SER A 75 -5.47 -1.72 -3.17
C SER A 75 -5.59 -2.14 -1.71
N HIS A 76 -5.64 -1.17 -0.78
CA HIS A 76 -5.71 -1.45 0.65
C HIS A 76 -7.08 -2.00 1.09
N ILE A 77 -8.19 -1.63 0.44
CA ILE A 77 -9.49 -2.30 0.63
C ILE A 77 -9.39 -3.78 0.27
N ASN A 78 -8.86 -4.08 -0.91
CA ASN A 78 -8.70 -5.47 -1.37
C ASN A 78 -7.84 -6.28 -0.40
N ALA A 79 -6.72 -5.71 0.07
CA ALA A 79 -5.85 -6.38 1.04
C ALA A 79 -6.52 -6.63 2.39
N PHE A 80 -7.28 -5.66 2.90
CA PHE A 80 -8.01 -5.82 4.15
C PHE A 80 -9.08 -6.90 4.07
N VAL A 81 -9.80 -6.98 2.93
CA VAL A 81 -10.75 -8.07 2.68
C VAL A 81 -10.03 -9.42 2.63
N ARG A 82 -8.91 -9.53 1.89
CA ARG A 82 -8.09 -10.75 1.81
C ARG A 82 -7.59 -11.19 3.18
N LEU A 83 -7.10 -10.27 4.01
CA LEU A 83 -6.70 -10.55 5.39
C LEU A 83 -7.88 -11.14 6.18
N LYS A 84 -9.06 -10.53 6.12
CA LYS A 84 -10.23 -11.01 6.87
C LYS A 84 -10.68 -12.39 6.41
N LEU A 85 -10.68 -12.64 5.11
CA LEU A 85 -10.97 -13.97 4.56
C LEU A 85 -9.97 -15.00 5.09
N ALA A 86 -8.66 -14.72 5.04
CA ALA A 86 -7.63 -15.62 5.54
C ALA A 86 -7.77 -15.90 7.05
N LEU A 87 -8.32 -14.97 7.83
CA LEU A 87 -8.53 -15.13 9.27
C LEU A 87 -9.82 -15.90 9.62
N THR A 88 -10.80 -15.94 8.71
CA THR A 88 -12.13 -16.49 8.99
C THR A 88 -12.48 -17.75 8.20
N GLU A 89 -11.76 -18.02 7.10
CA GLU A 89 -11.98 -19.16 6.23
C GLU A 89 -10.74 -20.06 6.18
N ASP A 90 -10.89 -21.29 5.73
CA ASP A 90 -9.79 -22.24 5.59
C ASP A 90 -9.22 -22.13 4.15
N ASN A 91 -7.97 -21.63 4.06
CA ASN A 91 -7.23 -21.43 2.81
C ASN A 91 -8.06 -20.81 1.66
N PRO A 92 -8.67 -19.62 1.87
CA PRO A 92 -9.55 -19.03 0.88
C PRO A 92 -8.83 -18.67 -0.41
N THR A 93 -9.49 -18.83 -1.55
CA THR A 93 -9.05 -18.27 -2.82
C THR A 93 -9.48 -16.81 -2.92
N VAL A 94 -8.53 -15.90 -3.05
CA VAL A 94 -8.81 -14.47 -3.17
C VAL A 94 -8.81 -14.02 -4.63
N LYS A 95 -9.64 -13.02 -4.94
CA LYS A 95 -9.74 -12.53 -6.31
C LYS A 95 -8.66 -11.48 -6.60
N PRO A 96 -7.89 -11.62 -7.70
CA PRO A 96 -7.08 -10.54 -8.26
C PRO A 96 -7.99 -9.46 -8.89
N TYR A 97 -7.46 -8.27 -9.08
CA TYR A 97 -8.14 -7.20 -9.82
C TYR A 97 -7.14 -6.49 -10.75
N ASP A 98 -7.64 -5.96 -11.86
CA ASP A 98 -6.84 -5.17 -12.80
C ASP A 98 -6.68 -3.73 -12.28
N GLU A 99 -5.54 -3.45 -11.66
CA GLU A 99 -5.22 -2.14 -11.08
C GLU A 99 -5.17 -1.02 -12.12
N LYS A 100 -4.76 -1.35 -13.36
CA LYS A 100 -4.70 -0.38 -14.45
C LYS A 100 -6.09 -0.03 -14.96
N ALA A 101 -6.97 -1.03 -15.04
CA ALA A 101 -8.38 -0.80 -15.40
C ALA A 101 -9.07 0.04 -14.31
N PHE A 102 -8.84 -0.26 -13.02
CA PHE A 102 -9.37 0.54 -11.91
C PHE A 102 -8.91 1.99 -11.99
N ALA A 103 -7.61 2.24 -12.22
CA ALA A 103 -7.04 3.58 -12.35
C ALA A 103 -7.60 4.42 -13.52
N ASN A 104 -8.40 3.83 -14.42
CA ASN A 104 -9.06 4.50 -15.52
C ASN A 104 -10.57 4.72 -15.30
N LEU A 105 -11.12 4.30 -14.17
CA LEU A 105 -12.53 4.51 -13.83
C LEU A 105 -12.81 5.98 -13.48
N PRO A 106 -14.07 6.45 -13.62
CA PRO A 106 -14.43 7.86 -13.40
C PRO A 106 -14.14 8.40 -12.00
N ASP A 107 -14.23 7.55 -10.98
CA ASP A 107 -13.97 7.88 -9.57
C ASP A 107 -12.51 8.31 -9.31
N GLN A 108 -11.58 7.92 -10.17
CA GLN A 108 -10.18 8.34 -10.13
C GLN A 108 -9.98 9.85 -10.41
N ARG A 109 -11.04 10.56 -10.82
CA ARG A 109 -11.05 12.02 -11.03
C ARG A 109 -11.64 12.80 -9.87
N LEU A 110 -12.13 12.14 -8.86
CA LEU A 110 -12.67 12.78 -7.67
C LEU A 110 -11.59 13.54 -6.89
N PRO A 111 -11.97 14.47 -6.00
CA PRO A 111 -11.05 15.05 -5.02
C PRO A 111 -10.40 13.95 -4.18
N ILE A 112 -9.09 14.06 -3.94
CA ILE A 112 -8.32 13.06 -3.19
C ILE A 112 -8.80 12.88 -1.74
N ASP A 113 -9.47 13.88 -1.18
CA ASP A 113 -10.02 13.81 0.18
C ASP A 113 -10.99 12.65 0.38
N VAL A 114 -11.67 12.21 -0.68
CA VAL A 114 -12.57 11.04 -0.64
C VAL A 114 -11.77 9.79 -0.28
N SER A 115 -10.65 9.53 -0.97
CA SER A 115 -9.79 8.36 -0.68
C SER A 115 -8.97 8.55 0.60
N LEU A 116 -8.53 9.77 0.92
CA LEU A 116 -7.84 10.03 2.19
C LEU A 116 -8.76 9.74 3.39
N SER A 117 -10.03 10.11 3.33
CA SER A 117 -11.01 9.81 4.39
C SER A 117 -11.33 8.31 4.47
N LEU A 118 -11.41 7.63 3.32
CA LEU A 118 -11.55 6.18 3.26
C LEU A 118 -10.37 5.47 3.95
N LEU A 119 -9.14 5.91 3.67
CA LEU A 119 -7.91 5.35 4.26
C LEU A 119 -7.89 5.52 5.78
N ASP A 120 -8.35 6.65 6.32
CA ASP A 120 -8.41 6.85 7.78
C ASP A 120 -9.25 5.77 8.45
N GLY A 121 -10.48 5.55 7.98
CA GLY A 121 -11.39 4.55 8.56
C GLY A 121 -10.91 3.10 8.32
N LEU A 122 -10.42 2.83 7.12
CA LEU A 122 -9.91 1.52 6.75
C LEU A 122 -8.71 1.12 7.61
N HIS A 123 -7.71 2.00 7.72
CA HIS A 123 -6.49 1.71 8.46
C HIS A 123 -6.67 1.67 9.97
N ALA A 124 -7.58 2.46 10.53
CA ALA A 124 -7.96 2.33 11.94
C ALA A 124 -8.50 0.92 12.25
N ARG A 125 -9.39 0.38 11.38
CA ARG A 125 -9.90 -0.99 11.51
C ARG A 125 -8.83 -2.04 11.23
N TRP A 126 -7.96 -1.81 10.26
CA TRP A 126 -6.89 -2.74 9.91
C TRP A 126 -5.89 -2.86 11.06
N ALA A 127 -5.43 -1.74 11.61
CA ALA A 127 -4.53 -1.71 12.77
C ALA A 127 -5.13 -2.42 13.98
N ALA A 128 -6.43 -2.25 14.25
CA ALA A 128 -7.12 -2.95 15.34
C ALA A 128 -7.05 -4.48 15.17
N VAL A 129 -7.15 -5.00 13.95
CA VAL A 129 -6.98 -6.43 13.68
C VAL A 129 -5.53 -6.84 13.81
N LEU A 130 -4.59 -6.15 13.12
CA LEU A 130 -3.18 -6.53 13.07
C LEU A 130 -2.51 -6.57 14.44
N ASN A 131 -2.87 -5.64 15.33
CA ASN A 131 -2.30 -5.56 16.69
C ASN A 131 -2.74 -6.70 17.63
N THR A 132 -3.71 -7.52 17.23
CA THR A 132 -4.22 -8.65 18.02
C THR A 132 -3.84 -10.01 17.45
N LEU A 133 -3.16 -10.06 16.28
CA LEU A 133 -2.83 -11.32 15.64
C LEU A 133 -1.74 -12.09 16.40
N THR A 134 -1.98 -13.39 16.55
CA THR A 134 -0.97 -14.34 17.07
C THR A 134 -0.01 -14.78 15.94
N PRO A 135 1.17 -15.34 16.27
CA PRO A 135 2.08 -15.90 15.25
C PRO A 135 1.41 -16.93 14.34
N GLU A 136 0.50 -17.76 14.88
CA GLU A 136 -0.25 -18.77 14.12
C GLU A 136 -1.20 -18.12 13.12
N GLN A 137 -1.81 -17.00 13.49
CA GLN A 137 -2.69 -16.25 12.59
C GLN A 137 -1.91 -15.56 11.46
N PHE A 138 -0.68 -15.09 11.70
CA PHE A 138 0.20 -14.60 10.64
C PHE A 138 0.61 -15.72 9.67
N ALA A 139 0.68 -16.96 10.10
CA ALA A 139 1.01 -18.12 9.25
C ALA A 139 -0.20 -18.67 8.47
N ARG A 140 -1.43 -18.17 8.70
CA ARG A 140 -2.63 -18.67 7.99
C ARG A 140 -2.51 -18.52 6.48
N PRO A 141 -2.81 -19.57 5.70
CA PRO A 141 -2.70 -19.56 4.27
C PRO A 141 -3.88 -18.87 3.58
N LEU A 142 -3.62 -18.40 2.37
CA LEU A 142 -4.62 -18.04 1.36
C LEU A 142 -4.02 -18.30 -0.03
N TYR A 143 -4.86 -18.49 -1.02
CA TYR A 143 -4.43 -18.73 -2.39
C TYR A 143 -4.76 -17.53 -3.29
N HIS A 144 -3.75 -17.00 -3.97
CA HIS A 144 -3.91 -15.94 -4.96
C HIS A 144 -3.64 -16.49 -6.36
N PRO A 145 -4.59 -16.43 -7.31
CA PRO A 145 -4.46 -17.08 -8.62
C PRO A 145 -3.21 -16.71 -9.43
N GLU A 146 -2.66 -15.51 -9.24
CA GLU A 146 -1.49 -15.03 -9.99
C GLU A 146 -0.15 -15.32 -9.30
N ILE A 147 -0.11 -15.39 -7.97
CA ILE A 147 1.13 -15.57 -7.20
C ILE A 147 1.17 -16.89 -6.41
N GLY A 148 0.09 -17.66 -6.43
CA GLY A 148 0.00 -18.97 -5.76
C GLY A 148 -0.35 -18.89 -4.28
N ALA A 149 0.09 -19.90 -3.52
CA ALA A 149 -0.13 -19.97 -2.08
C ALA A 149 0.73 -18.92 -1.37
N ILE A 150 0.09 -18.11 -0.54
CA ILE A 150 0.73 -17.08 0.29
C ILE A 150 0.17 -17.16 1.71
N THR A 151 0.69 -16.35 2.62
CA THR A 151 0.23 -16.28 4.01
C THR A 151 -0.22 -14.88 4.39
N VAL A 152 -0.85 -14.74 5.56
CA VAL A 152 -1.13 -13.43 6.16
C VAL A 152 0.17 -12.62 6.32
N ASP A 153 1.28 -13.25 6.71
CA ASP A 153 2.59 -12.58 6.75
C ASP A 153 2.96 -11.96 5.40
N TYR A 154 2.77 -12.69 4.31
CA TYR A 154 3.04 -12.16 2.97
C TYR A 154 2.22 -10.89 2.69
N VAL A 155 0.92 -10.92 3.00
CA VAL A 155 0.04 -9.76 2.84
C VAL A 155 0.53 -8.57 3.68
N VAL A 156 0.88 -8.80 4.95
CA VAL A 156 1.32 -7.75 5.85
C VAL A 156 2.67 -7.15 5.40
N GLN A 157 3.64 -7.98 5.02
CA GLN A 157 4.94 -7.50 4.52
C GLN A 157 4.79 -6.72 3.22
N THR A 158 3.99 -7.23 2.28
CA THR A 158 3.71 -6.55 1.02
C THR A 158 3.08 -5.17 1.26
N TYR A 159 2.07 -5.08 2.12
CA TYR A 159 1.38 -3.81 2.36
C TYR A 159 2.12 -2.85 3.28
N GLY A 160 3.01 -3.33 4.13
CA GLY A 160 4.00 -2.50 4.80
C GLY A 160 4.97 -1.85 3.80
N TRP A 161 5.46 -2.61 2.81
CA TRP A 161 6.26 -2.08 1.71
C TRP A 161 5.45 -1.15 0.80
N HIS A 162 4.25 -1.55 0.37
CA HIS A 162 3.35 -0.81 -0.52
C HIS A 162 2.99 0.57 0.05
N SER A 163 2.78 0.65 1.36
CA SER A 163 2.54 1.91 2.07
C SER A 163 3.70 2.89 1.90
N ARG A 164 4.94 2.43 2.10
CA ARG A 164 6.15 3.25 1.92
C ARG A 164 6.38 3.60 0.45
N HIS A 165 6.14 2.64 -0.44
CA HIS A 165 6.37 2.74 -1.87
C HIS A 165 5.55 3.86 -2.50
N HIS A 166 4.25 3.90 -2.28
CA HIS A 166 3.39 4.92 -2.87
C HIS A 166 3.53 6.31 -2.23
N VAL A 167 3.80 6.38 -0.94
CA VAL A 167 4.19 7.65 -0.31
C VAL A 167 5.48 8.18 -0.95
N ALA A 168 6.47 7.30 -1.19
CA ALA A 168 7.73 7.69 -1.80
C ALA A 168 7.59 8.12 -3.28
N HIS A 169 6.67 7.56 -4.06
CA HIS A 169 6.37 8.08 -5.40
C HIS A 169 6.03 9.57 -5.37
N ILE A 170 5.19 9.98 -4.42
CA ILE A 170 4.74 11.37 -4.30
C ILE A 170 5.86 12.26 -3.73
N THR A 171 6.50 11.85 -2.64
CA THR A 171 7.54 12.69 -2.00
C THR A 171 8.76 12.85 -2.89
N ARG A 172 9.16 11.82 -3.65
CA ARG A 172 10.26 11.91 -4.61
C ARG A 172 9.92 12.78 -5.82
N LEU A 173 8.65 12.75 -6.29
CA LEU A 173 8.20 13.71 -7.29
C LEU A 173 8.34 15.13 -6.76
N ARG A 174 7.82 15.41 -5.56
CA ARG A 174 7.91 16.76 -4.94
C ARG A 174 9.36 17.24 -4.81
N GLU A 175 10.26 16.37 -4.35
CA GLU A 175 11.70 16.68 -4.24
C GLU A 175 12.29 17.07 -5.61
N ARG A 176 11.94 16.34 -6.67
CA ARG A 176 12.43 16.57 -8.03
C ARG A 176 11.91 17.88 -8.64
N GLU A 177 10.64 18.18 -8.37
CA GLU A 177 9.96 19.36 -8.94
C GLU A 177 10.10 20.60 -8.04
N GLY A 178 10.68 20.48 -6.84
CA GLY A 178 10.84 21.59 -5.91
C GLY A 178 9.53 22.06 -5.25
N TRP A 179 8.59 21.15 -4.98
CA TRP A 179 7.27 21.43 -4.40
C TRP A 179 7.21 21.26 -2.89
#